data_12b552751a542ed8086a2761540c8cbd
#
_entry.id   12b552751a542ed8086a2761540c8cbd
#
_cell.length_a   1.000
_cell.length_b   1.000
_cell.length_c   1.000
_cell.angle_alpha   90.00
_cell.angle_beta   90.00
_cell.angle_gamma   90.00
#
_symmetry.space_group_name_H-M   'P 1'
#
loop_
_entity.id
_entity.type
_entity.pdbx_description
1 polymer ?
#
loop_
_entity_poly.entity_id
_entity_poly.type
_entity_poly.pdbx_seq_one_letter_code
_entity_poly.pdbx_strand_id
1 'polypeptide(L)'
;MNQLVGTLDASGAAIYFSESGGFKLRGVSKELYDSYLPEFLPYGAGIPTYVLRESRACRLSIQQDLEGDKAASGMFMDLDNRSKHLLRMQDMPPYRSEICLPVFYGTQILGVLEVGWKRPQAPLAYDVNVLEVICDYLSIQLVGMASSLRSRRTAELGRSLNVLRDELFTFLDDSAAATQAVSSEICNMLNCHFCPVEYDPVWIPTS
;
A
#
# COMPACT_ATOMS: atom_id res chain seq x y z
N MET A 1 6.31 -7.97 11.68
CA MET A 1 4.98 -8.44 12.14
C MET A 1 5.08 -9.47 13.26
N ASN A 2 5.75 -10.62 13.09
CA ASN A 2 5.80 -11.69 14.13
C ASN A 2 6.40 -11.23 15.47
N GLN A 3 7.47 -10.43 15.46
CA GLN A 3 8.05 -9.86 16.68
C GLN A 3 7.08 -8.92 17.39
N LEU A 4 6.34 -8.12 16.63
CA LEU A 4 5.31 -7.22 17.15
C LEU A 4 4.22 -7.98 17.89
N VAL A 5 3.69 -9.04 17.25
CA VAL A 5 2.67 -9.93 17.84
C VAL A 5 3.16 -10.53 19.15
N GLY A 6 4.41 -11.05 19.18
CA GLY A 6 4.98 -11.62 20.40
C GLY A 6 5.20 -10.60 21.52
N THR A 7 5.58 -9.36 21.19
CA THR A 7 5.82 -8.30 22.19
C THR A 7 4.52 -7.84 22.86
N LEU A 8 3.42 -7.79 22.11
CA LEU A 8 2.12 -7.30 22.56
C LEU A 8 1.19 -8.42 23.05
N ASP A 9 1.65 -9.69 23.07
CA ASP A 9 0.80 -10.85 23.31
C ASP A 9 -0.48 -10.82 22.44
N ALA A 10 -0.34 -10.32 21.20
CA ALA A 10 -1.42 -10.22 20.26
C ALA A 10 -1.71 -11.56 19.58
N SER A 11 -2.91 -11.71 19.04
CA SER A 11 -3.30 -12.92 18.29
C SER A 11 -2.94 -12.83 16.82
N GLY A 12 -2.59 -11.64 16.33
CA GLY A 12 -2.14 -11.42 14.98
C GLY A 12 -2.04 -9.95 14.62
N ALA A 13 -1.40 -9.69 13.48
CA ALA A 13 -1.25 -8.34 12.94
C ALA A 13 -1.27 -8.38 11.41
N ALA A 14 -1.85 -7.37 10.79
CA ALA A 14 -1.91 -7.17 9.36
C ALA A 14 -1.53 -5.73 8.98
N ILE A 15 -0.97 -5.54 7.81
CA ILE A 15 -0.71 -4.21 7.26
C ILE A 15 -1.30 -4.09 5.86
N TYR A 16 -2.06 -3.06 5.67
CA TYR A 16 -2.66 -2.68 4.40
C TYR A 16 -2.01 -1.40 3.89
N PHE A 17 -1.67 -1.36 2.60
CA PHE A 17 -1.19 -0.14 1.96
C PHE A 17 -2.29 0.52 1.16
N SER A 18 -2.30 1.85 1.19
CA SER A 18 -3.19 2.67 0.38
C SER A 18 -2.82 2.53 -1.10
N GLU A 19 -3.78 2.16 -1.92
CA GLU A 19 -3.68 2.05 -3.37
C GLU A 19 -4.87 2.77 -4.03
N SER A 20 -4.88 2.79 -5.36
CA SER A 20 -5.99 3.35 -6.11
C SER A 20 -7.31 2.64 -5.76
N GLY A 21 -8.24 3.37 -5.16
CA GLY A 21 -9.58 2.90 -4.81
C GLY A 21 -9.73 2.19 -3.47
N GLY A 22 -8.67 1.98 -2.67
CA GLY A 22 -8.79 1.29 -1.39
C GLY A 22 -7.48 0.95 -0.69
N PHE A 23 -7.55 -0.09 0.12
CA PHE A 23 -6.42 -0.62 0.88
C PHE A 23 -6.12 -2.05 0.45
N LYS A 24 -4.89 -2.33 0.08
CA LYS A 24 -4.42 -3.66 -0.29
C LYS A 24 -3.59 -4.30 0.81
N LEU A 25 -3.91 -5.54 1.16
CA LEU A 25 -3.15 -6.33 2.11
C LEU A 25 -1.72 -6.56 1.60
N ARG A 26 -0.72 -6.19 2.40
CA ARG A 26 0.69 -6.27 2.03
C ARG A 26 1.51 -7.14 2.95
N GLY A 27 1.02 -7.39 4.15
CA GLY A 27 1.70 -8.26 5.07
C GLY A 27 0.81 -8.70 6.23
N VAL A 28 1.04 -9.92 6.68
CA VAL A 28 0.37 -10.52 7.82
C VAL A 28 1.40 -11.21 8.72
N SER A 29 1.08 -11.36 9.98
CA SER A 29 1.83 -12.22 10.88
C SER A 29 1.50 -13.69 10.61
N LYS A 30 2.41 -14.60 10.99
CA LYS A 30 2.24 -16.05 10.75
C LYS A 30 0.98 -16.63 11.40
N GLU A 31 0.53 -16.05 12.50
CA GLU A 31 -0.65 -16.45 13.25
C GLU A 31 -1.95 -16.29 12.46
N LEU A 32 -1.90 -15.52 11.36
CA LEU A 32 -3.03 -15.21 10.50
C LEU A 32 -3.00 -15.93 9.14
N TYR A 33 -1.98 -16.73 8.84
CA TYR A 33 -1.87 -17.37 7.52
C TYR A 33 -3.07 -18.23 7.15
N ASP A 34 -3.69 -18.87 8.16
CA ASP A 34 -4.89 -19.70 7.97
C ASP A 34 -6.20 -18.93 8.21
N SER A 35 -6.11 -17.61 8.44
CA SER A 35 -7.27 -16.77 8.69
C SER A 35 -7.69 -16.06 7.42
N TYR A 36 -9.00 -15.96 7.20
CA TYR A 36 -9.51 -15.12 6.11
C TYR A 36 -9.28 -13.64 6.44
N LEU A 37 -8.52 -12.98 5.57
CA LEU A 37 -8.38 -11.53 5.53
C LEU A 37 -8.64 -11.06 4.12
N PRO A 38 -9.43 -10.00 3.91
CA PRO A 38 -9.67 -9.48 2.58
C PRO A 38 -8.36 -8.96 1.97
N GLU A 39 -8.04 -9.41 0.76
CA GLU A 39 -6.84 -8.94 0.04
C GLU A 39 -6.94 -7.47 -0.35
N PHE A 40 -8.16 -6.99 -0.55
CA PHE A 40 -8.46 -5.60 -0.91
C PHE A 40 -9.73 -5.12 -0.21
N LEU A 41 -9.64 -3.96 0.43
CA LEU A 41 -10.74 -3.25 1.08
C LEU A 41 -10.97 -1.93 0.33
N PRO A 42 -12.08 -1.76 -0.40
CA PRO A 42 -12.38 -0.50 -1.08
C PRO A 42 -12.58 0.63 -0.08
N TYR A 43 -12.28 1.87 -0.49
CA TYR A 43 -12.61 3.04 0.33
C TYR A 43 -14.11 3.07 0.61
N GLY A 44 -14.47 3.34 1.87
CA GLY A 44 -15.84 3.26 2.37
C GLY A 44 -16.19 1.92 3.02
N ALA A 45 -15.30 0.93 2.98
CA ALA A 45 -15.51 -0.37 3.61
C ALA A 45 -14.49 -0.63 4.73
N GLY A 46 -14.94 -1.40 5.72
CA GLY A 46 -14.07 -1.94 6.77
C GLY A 46 -13.53 -0.93 7.77
N ILE A 47 -12.79 -1.46 8.72
CA ILE A 47 -12.12 -0.71 9.80
C ILE A 47 -11.06 0.25 9.25
N PRO A 48 -10.21 -0.09 8.26
CA PRO A 48 -9.23 0.84 7.72
C PRO A 48 -9.81 2.17 7.23
N THR A 49 -10.99 2.15 6.60
CA THR A 49 -11.66 3.38 6.16
C THR A 49 -12.13 4.24 7.34
N TYR A 50 -12.60 3.60 8.41
CA TYR A 50 -12.97 4.31 9.64
C TYR A 50 -11.75 5.02 10.24
N VAL A 51 -10.64 4.32 10.40
CA VAL A 51 -9.38 4.85 10.94
C VAL A 51 -8.82 5.99 10.09
N LEU A 52 -8.94 5.87 8.76
CA LEU A 52 -8.59 6.93 7.83
C LEU A 52 -9.39 8.22 8.11
N ARG A 53 -10.70 8.09 8.29
CA ARG A 53 -11.58 9.22 8.55
C ARG A 53 -11.29 9.88 9.91
N GLU A 54 -11.04 9.07 10.93
CA GLU A 54 -10.72 9.55 12.28
C GLU A 54 -9.29 10.12 12.35
N SER A 55 -8.41 9.74 11.43
CA SER A 55 -6.99 10.18 11.34
C SER A 55 -6.21 9.99 12.64
N ARG A 56 -6.54 8.95 13.41
CA ARG A 56 -5.90 8.61 14.68
C ARG A 56 -5.88 7.11 14.90
N ALA A 57 -5.10 6.68 15.87
CA ALA A 57 -5.18 5.32 16.40
C ALA A 57 -6.58 5.09 17.00
N CYS A 58 -7.19 3.94 16.70
CA CYS A 58 -8.49 3.53 17.19
C CYS A 58 -8.38 2.21 17.96
N ARG A 59 -8.91 2.19 19.18
CA ARG A 59 -9.07 0.96 19.97
C ARG A 59 -10.49 0.44 19.78
N LEU A 60 -10.61 -0.76 19.26
CA LEU A 60 -11.88 -1.28 18.80
C LEU A 60 -12.28 -2.55 19.56
N SER A 61 -13.55 -2.67 19.88
CA SER A 61 -14.20 -3.90 20.32
C SER A 61 -15.07 -4.42 19.19
N ILE A 62 -14.89 -5.68 18.79
CA ILE A 62 -15.55 -6.28 17.65
C ILE A 62 -16.55 -7.31 18.13
N GLN A 63 -17.79 -7.17 17.69
CA GLN A 63 -18.91 -8.05 18.02
C GLN A 63 -19.43 -8.68 16.74
N GLN A 64 -19.54 -10.00 16.76
CA GLN A 64 -20.23 -10.75 15.71
C GLN A 64 -21.65 -11.01 16.20
N ASP A 65 -22.64 -10.58 15.44
CA ASP A 65 -24.03 -10.95 15.70
C ASP A 65 -24.24 -12.38 15.18
N LEU A 66 -24.36 -13.31 16.11
CA LEU A 66 -24.62 -14.73 15.82
C LEU A 66 -26.12 -15.07 15.82
N GLU A 67 -26.98 -14.08 16.13
CA GLU A 67 -28.43 -14.30 16.26
C GLU A 67 -29.18 -13.68 15.08
N GLY A 68 -29.60 -14.54 14.14
CA GLY A 68 -30.60 -14.21 13.15
C GLY A 68 -30.29 -14.59 11.71
N ASP A 69 -31.24 -15.21 11.07
CA ASP A 69 -31.25 -15.78 9.71
C ASP A 69 -31.17 -14.74 8.56
N LYS A 70 -30.70 -13.53 8.83
CA LYS A 70 -30.57 -12.46 7.83
C LYS A 70 -29.18 -11.88 7.83
N ALA A 71 -28.45 -12.18 6.75
CA ALA A 71 -27.21 -11.57 6.33
C ALA A 71 -26.30 -11.19 7.51
N ALA A 72 -25.52 -12.15 8.00
CA ALA A 72 -24.61 -11.99 9.12
C ALA A 72 -23.82 -10.68 8.97
N SER A 73 -24.16 -9.71 9.78
CA SER A 73 -23.46 -8.45 9.93
C SER A 73 -22.72 -8.46 11.26
N GLY A 74 -21.57 -7.86 11.30
CA GLY A 74 -20.86 -7.60 12.52
C GLY A 74 -20.95 -6.12 12.90
N MET A 75 -20.40 -5.81 14.04
CA MET A 75 -20.33 -4.44 14.55
C MET A 75 -18.98 -4.24 15.22
N PHE A 76 -18.40 -3.08 15.06
CA PHE A 76 -17.32 -2.65 15.95
C PHE A 76 -17.71 -1.39 16.73
N MET A 77 -17.13 -1.28 17.90
CA MET A 77 -17.29 -0.12 18.77
C MET A 77 -15.91 0.50 19.00
N ASP A 78 -15.77 1.77 18.69
CA ASP A 78 -14.60 2.55 19.08
C ASP A 78 -14.68 2.82 20.59
N LEU A 79 -13.69 2.37 21.34
CA LEU A 79 -13.66 2.43 22.79
C LEU A 79 -13.40 3.84 23.33
N ASP A 80 -12.81 4.71 22.52
CA ASP A 80 -12.44 6.06 22.93
C ASP A 80 -13.62 7.04 22.83
N ASN A 81 -14.40 6.98 21.74
CA ASN A 81 -15.56 7.84 21.53
C ASN A 81 -16.91 7.13 21.72
N ARG A 82 -16.90 5.82 21.99
CA ARG A 82 -18.07 4.95 22.18
C ARG A 82 -19.02 4.90 20.98
N SER A 83 -18.54 5.24 19.79
CA SER A 83 -19.32 5.12 18.55
C SER A 83 -19.40 3.67 18.08
N LYS A 84 -20.56 3.29 17.54
CA LYS A 84 -20.82 1.94 17.02
C LYS A 84 -21.01 2.01 15.52
N HIS A 85 -20.39 1.07 14.81
CA HIS A 85 -20.41 1.01 13.36
C HIS A 85 -20.71 -0.41 12.88
N LEU A 86 -21.56 -0.53 11.88
CA LEU A 86 -21.84 -1.81 11.22
C LEU A 86 -20.66 -2.22 10.34
N LEU A 87 -20.43 -3.51 10.30
CA LEU A 87 -19.38 -4.13 9.49
C LEU A 87 -19.96 -5.30 8.71
N ARG A 88 -19.70 -5.38 7.42
CA ARG A 88 -20.12 -6.53 6.61
C ARG A 88 -19.29 -7.74 7.02
N MET A 89 -19.87 -8.93 6.98
CA MET A 89 -19.18 -10.17 7.36
C MET A 89 -17.86 -10.38 6.61
N GLN A 90 -17.86 -10.07 5.32
CA GLN A 90 -16.66 -10.18 4.48
C GLN A 90 -15.52 -9.22 4.86
N ASP A 91 -15.84 -8.14 5.60
CA ASP A 91 -14.89 -7.12 6.03
C ASP A 91 -14.50 -7.33 7.51
N MET A 92 -14.99 -8.40 8.15
CA MET A 92 -14.74 -8.68 9.56
C MET A 92 -13.34 -9.24 9.77
N PRO A 93 -12.54 -8.63 10.66
CA PRO A 93 -11.27 -9.22 11.06
C PRO A 93 -11.49 -10.44 11.98
N PRO A 94 -10.53 -11.35 12.08
CA PRO A 94 -10.63 -12.54 12.92
C PRO A 94 -10.38 -12.26 14.41
N TYR A 95 -10.66 -11.06 14.86
CA TYR A 95 -10.39 -10.56 16.21
C TYR A 95 -11.67 -10.25 16.99
N ARG A 96 -11.56 -10.18 18.33
CA ARG A 96 -12.59 -9.67 19.24
C ARG A 96 -12.28 -8.28 19.75
N SER A 97 -11.02 -7.91 19.72
CA SER A 97 -10.55 -6.56 20.01
C SER A 97 -9.35 -6.24 19.13
N GLU A 98 -9.18 -4.99 18.80
CA GLU A 98 -8.19 -4.54 17.83
C GLU A 98 -7.70 -3.12 18.15
N ILE A 99 -6.43 -2.86 17.86
CA ILE A 99 -5.90 -1.52 17.64
C ILE A 99 -5.62 -1.38 16.16
N CYS A 100 -6.20 -0.39 15.55
CA CYS A 100 -5.99 -0.05 14.16
C CYS A 100 -5.42 1.37 14.05
N LEU A 101 -4.29 1.52 13.37
CA LEU A 101 -3.54 2.77 13.30
C LEU A 101 -3.26 3.16 11.84
N PRO A 102 -3.42 4.44 11.51
CA PRO A 102 -2.98 4.94 10.22
C PRO A 102 -1.45 5.09 10.20
N VAL A 103 -0.83 4.72 9.09
CA VAL A 103 0.60 4.94 8.82
C VAL A 103 0.71 6.17 7.95
N PHE A 104 1.19 7.28 8.50
CA PHE A 104 1.32 8.58 7.82
C PHE A 104 2.76 8.91 7.46
N TYR A 105 2.91 9.65 6.35
CA TYR A 105 4.11 10.42 6.07
C TYR A 105 3.72 11.85 5.73
N GLY A 106 3.97 12.77 6.64
CA GLY A 106 3.41 14.11 6.57
C GLY A 106 1.87 14.07 6.58
N THR A 107 1.24 14.58 5.53
CA THR A 107 -0.21 14.55 5.36
C THR A 107 -0.70 13.36 4.51
N GLN A 108 0.22 12.54 3.99
CA GLN A 108 -0.11 11.42 3.12
C GLN A 108 -0.30 10.14 3.94
N ILE A 109 -1.42 9.45 3.72
CA ILE A 109 -1.63 8.10 4.24
C ILE A 109 -0.91 7.11 3.34
N LEU A 110 -0.02 6.31 3.95
CA LEU A 110 0.67 5.21 3.30
C LEU A 110 -0.08 3.89 3.48
N GLY A 111 -0.81 3.75 4.58
CA GLY A 111 -1.51 2.52 4.89
C GLY A 111 -2.14 2.52 6.27
N VAL A 112 -2.52 1.34 6.72
CA VAL A 112 -3.12 1.07 8.02
C VAL A 112 -2.51 -0.19 8.61
N LEU A 113 -2.11 -0.13 9.89
CA LEU A 113 -1.63 -1.27 10.67
C LEU A 113 -2.76 -1.74 11.59
N GLU A 114 -3.09 -3.02 11.51
CA GLU A 114 -4.06 -3.70 12.37
C GLU A 114 -3.32 -4.66 13.31
N VAL A 115 -3.62 -4.60 14.60
CA VAL A 115 -3.13 -5.55 15.61
C VAL A 115 -4.30 -6.00 16.45
N GLY A 116 -4.57 -7.29 16.50
CA GLY A 116 -5.78 -7.82 17.08
C GLY A 116 -5.59 -8.96 18.06
N TRP A 117 -6.59 -9.11 18.94
CA TRP A 117 -6.67 -10.16 19.95
C TRP A 117 -7.97 -10.95 19.79
N LYS A 118 -7.87 -12.26 19.87
CA LYS A 118 -9.06 -13.17 19.88
C LYS A 118 -9.84 -13.08 21.20
N ARG A 119 -9.25 -12.52 22.24
CA ARG A 119 -9.92 -12.29 23.53
C ARG A 119 -10.64 -10.93 23.53
N PRO A 120 -11.82 -10.84 24.17
CA PRO A 120 -12.54 -9.57 24.29
C PRO A 120 -11.94 -8.71 25.44
N GLN A 121 -10.69 -8.33 25.33
CA GLN A 121 -10.04 -7.42 26.28
C GLN A 121 -9.89 -6.04 25.64
N ALA A 122 -10.05 -5.00 26.44
CA ALA A 122 -9.76 -3.65 25.96
C ALA A 122 -8.25 -3.49 25.79
N PRO A 123 -7.76 -3.17 24.59
CA PRO A 123 -6.35 -2.86 24.38
C PRO A 123 -5.92 -1.69 25.28
N LEU A 124 -4.71 -1.77 25.83
CA LEU A 124 -4.21 -0.74 26.73
C LEU A 124 -3.76 0.51 25.96
N ALA A 125 -3.87 1.68 26.61
CA ALA A 125 -3.34 2.91 26.02
C ALA A 125 -1.82 2.85 25.78
N TYR A 126 -1.08 2.11 26.60
CA TYR A 126 0.34 1.86 26.42
C TYR A 126 0.64 1.15 25.09
N ASP A 127 -0.19 0.18 24.70
CA ASP A 127 -0.01 -0.55 23.43
C ASP A 127 -0.19 0.39 22.23
N VAL A 128 -1.11 1.35 22.33
CA VAL A 128 -1.28 2.39 21.30
C VAL A 128 -0.01 3.21 21.12
N ASN A 129 0.57 3.72 22.19
CA ASN A 129 1.78 4.55 22.12
C ASN A 129 2.96 3.77 21.49
N VAL A 130 3.13 2.50 21.85
CA VAL A 130 4.16 1.64 21.26
C VAL A 130 3.92 1.46 19.76
N LEU A 131 2.66 1.23 19.36
CA LEU A 131 2.30 1.03 17.97
C LEU A 131 2.42 2.32 17.14
N GLU A 132 2.13 3.49 17.72
CA GLU A 132 2.34 4.78 17.05
C GLU A 132 3.82 5.00 16.70
N VAL A 133 4.73 4.74 17.64
CA VAL A 133 6.19 4.81 17.37
C VAL A 133 6.59 3.84 16.25
N ILE A 134 6.01 2.65 16.22
CA ILE A 134 6.28 1.66 15.17
C ILE A 134 5.74 2.16 13.81
N CYS A 135 4.55 2.75 13.77
CA CYS A 135 3.98 3.33 12.56
C CYS A 135 4.83 4.48 12.02
N ASP A 136 5.33 5.36 12.87
CA ASP A 136 6.23 6.43 12.49
C ASP A 136 7.53 5.88 11.89
N TYR A 137 8.14 4.89 12.53
CA TYR A 137 9.32 4.23 11.99
C TYR A 137 9.06 3.56 10.64
N LEU A 138 7.94 2.83 10.51
CA LEU A 138 7.53 2.18 9.26
C LEU A 138 7.33 3.20 8.15
N SER A 139 6.73 4.34 8.42
CA SER A 139 6.50 5.39 7.43
C SER A 139 7.81 5.93 6.86
N ILE A 140 8.80 6.20 7.71
CA ILE A 140 10.12 6.66 7.31
C ILE A 140 10.82 5.61 6.42
N GLN A 141 10.76 4.33 6.82
CA GLN A 141 11.37 3.23 6.06
C GLN A 141 10.70 3.06 4.69
N LEU A 142 9.37 3.09 4.62
CA LEU A 142 8.62 2.94 3.37
C LEU A 142 8.94 4.07 2.39
N VAL A 143 9.01 5.31 2.85
CA VAL A 143 9.35 6.45 2.01
C VAL A 143 10.81 6.39 1.56
N GLY A 144 11.72 6.01 2.45
CA GLY A 144 13.12 5.80 2.10
C GLY A 144 13.31 4.74 1.02
N MET A 145 12.61 3.61 1.13
CA MET A 145 12.62 2.56 0.11
C MET A 145 12.03 3.05 -1.22
N ALA A 146 10.89 3.73 -1.20
CA ALA A 146 10.26 4.27 -2.41
C ALA A 146 11.16 5.29 -3.11
N SER A 147 11.82 6.17 -2.36
CA SER A 147 12.79 7.14 -2.88
C SER A 147 14.01 6.46 -3.50
N SER A 148 14.55 5.44 -2.84
CA SER A 148 15.67 4.66 -3.35
C SER A 148 15.33 3.92 -4.65
N LEU A 149 14.14 3.31 -4.74
CA LEU A 149 13.67 2.65 -5.96
C LEU A 149 13.49 3.66 -7.10
N ARG A 150 12.92 4.84 -6.81
CA ARG A 150 12.78 5.91 -7.81
C ARG A 150 14.14 6.37 -8.32
N SER A 151 15.10 6.60 -7.43
CA SER A 151 16.46 7.02 -7.81
C SER A 151 17.16 5.97 -8.68
N ARG A 152 17.04 4.69 -8.35
CA ARG A 152 17.57 3.59 -9.17
C ARG A 152 16.96 3.59 -10.56
N ARG A 153 15.63 3.67 -10.67
CA ARG A 153 14.92 3.71 -11.95
C ARG A 153 15.33 4.92 -12.79
N THR A 154 15.46 6.10 -12.17
CA THR A 154 15.95 7.30 -12.87
C THR A 154 17.37 7.12 -13.38
N ALA A 155 18.26 6.51 -12.59
CA ALA A 155 19.62 6.22 -13.02
C ALA A 155 19.69 5.17 -14.16
N GLU A 156 18.81 4.18 -14.15
CA GLU A 156 18.67 3.20 -15.23
C GLU A 156 18.22 3.89 -16.53
N LEU A 157 17.15 4.68 -16.46
CA LEU A 157 16.67 5.45 -17.60
C LEU A 157 17.73 6.40 -18.15
N GLY A 158 18.48 7.07 -17.27
CA GLY A 158 19.59 7.94 -17.70
C GLY A 158 20.69 7.18 -18.42
N ARG A 159 21.00 5.94 -18.00
CA ARG A 159 21.97 5.09 -18.71
C ARG A 159 21.46 4.68 -20.10
N SER A 160 20.21 4.20 -20.19
CA SER A 160 19.59 3.84 -21.47
C SER A 160 19.54 5.03 -22.44
N LEU A 161 19.19 6.23 -21.96
CA LEU A 161 19.20 7.44 -22.80
C LEU A 161 20.60 7.80 -23.28
N ASN A 162 21.65 7.59 -22.50
CA ASN A 162 23.02 7.83 -22.96
C ASN A 162 23.44 6.80 -24.02
N VAL A 163 23.09 5.53 -23.86
CA VAL A 163 23.34 4.50 -24.89
C VAL A 163 22.63 4.87 -26.20
N LEU A 164 21.33 5.21 -26.12
CA LEU A 164 20.57 5.63 -27.27
C LEU A 164 21.19 6.86 -27.95
N ARG A 165 21.62 7.85 -27.20
CA ARG A 165 22.32 9.02 -27.76
C ARG A 165 23.57 8.62 -28.52
N ASP A 166 24.39 7.76 -27.93
CA ASP A 166 25.66 7.34 -28.52
C ASP A 166 25.41 6.50 -29.77
N GLU A 167 24.38 5.65 -29.80
CA GLU A 167 23.94 4.93 -31.00
C GLU A 167 23.44 5.86 -32.10
N LEU A 168 22.61 6.86 -31.75
CA LEU A 168 22.10 7.86 -32.70
C LEU A 168 23.24 8.62 -33.41
N PHE A 169 24.31 8.94 -32.70
CA PHE A 169 25.49 9.56 -33.31
C PHE A 169 26.16 8.67 -34.37
N THR A 170 26.00 7.37 -34.29
CA THR A 170 26.55 6.43 -35.32
C THR A 170 25.65 6.35 -36.56
N PHE A 171 24.39 6.79 -36.50
CA PHE A 171 23.41 6.71 -37.58
C PHE A 171 23.02 8.11 -38.13
N LEU A 172 23.89 9.12 -37.98
CA LEU A 172 23.57 10.50 -38.39
C LEU A 172 23.14 10.63 -39.85
N ASP A 173 23.64 9.77 -40.71
CA ASP A 173 23.36 9.76 -42.16
C ASP A 173 22.28 8.74 -42.57
N ASP A 174 21.73 7.97 -41.64
CA ASP A 174 20.69 6.95 -41.90
C ASP A 174 19.49 7.14 -40.95
N SER A 175 18.51 7.90 -41.43
CA SER A 175 17.30 8.22 -40.66
C SER A 175 16.44 6.98 -40.34
N ALA A 176 16.47 5.94 -41.20
CA ALA A 176 15.72 4.73 -40.98
C ALA A 176 16.35 3.89 -39.85
N ALA A 177 17.68 3.74 -39.86
CA ALA A 177 18.41 3.07 -38.79
C ALA A 177 18.27 3.83 -37.44
N ALA A 178 18.36 5.16 -37.46
CA ALA A 178 18.14 5.99 -36.29
C ALA A 178 16.73 5.80 -35.68
N THR A 179 15.70 5.81 -36.54
CA THR A 179 14.30 5.61 -36.11
C THR A 179 14.10 4.22 -35.50
N GLN A 180 14.70 3.19 -36.08
CA GLN A 180 14.64 1.83 -35.56
C GLN A 180 15.34 1.69 -34.21
N ALA A 181 16.53 2.30 -34.05
CA ALA A 181 17.27 2.31 -32.78
C ALA A 181 16.45 3.00 -31.67
N VAL A 182 15.86 4.15 -31.94
CA VAL A 182 14.98 4.86 -30.99
C VAL A 182 13.78 4.01 -30.61
N SER A 183 13.07 3.44 -31.59
CA SER A 183 11.92 2.57 -31.34
C SER A 183 12.27 1.38 -30.46
N SER A 184 13.38 0.70 -30.79
CA SER A 184 13.85 -0.47 -30.03
C SER A 184 14.18 -0.12 -28.57
N GLU A 185 14.93 0.97 -28.36
CA GLU A 185 15.32 1.37 -27.00
C GLU A 185 14.12 1.86 -26.18
N ILE A 186 13.18 2.58 -26.77
CA ILE A 186 11.94 2.96 -26.08
C ILE A 186 11.13 1.71 -25.70
N CYS A 187 11.04 0.71 -26.58
CA CYS A 187 10.39 -0.56 -26.24
C CYS A 187 11.06 -1.26 -25.05
N ASN A 188 12.39 -1.29 -25.02
CA ASN A 188 13.16 -1.83 -23.90
C ASN A 188 12.91 -1.08 -22.59
N MET A 189 12.99 0.27 -22.64
CA MET A 189 12.80 1.13 -21.47
C MET A 189 11.39 1.03 -20.86
N LEU A 190 10.37 0.91 -21.72
CA LEU A 190 8.97 0.84 -21.31
C LEU A 190 8.45 -0.58 -21.15
N ASN A 191 9.29 -1.60 -21.45
CA ASN A 191 8.90 -3.02 -21.49
C ASN A 191 7.65 -3.25 -22.36
N CYS A 192 7.62 -2.65 -23.55
CA CYS A 192 6.54 -2.78 -24.51
C CYS A 192 7.03 -3.47 -25.79
N HIS A 193 6.10 -4.09 -26.55
CA HIS A 193 6.45 -4.84 -27.75
C HIS A 193 6.46 -4.00 -29.02
N PHE A 194 5.91 -2.79 -28.97
CA PHE A 194 5.80 -1.93 -30.14
C PHE A 194 5.77 -0.46 -29.73
N CYS A 195 6.61 0.35 -30.35
CA CYS A 195 6.64 1.80 -30.22
C CYS A 195 6.87 2.40 -31.60
N PRO A 196 5.82 2.91 -32.28
CA PRO A 196 6.00 3.62 -33.54
C PRO A 196 6.72 4.94 -33.27
N VAL A 197 7.78 5.19 -34.01
CA VAL A 197 8.47 6.49 -34.02
C VAL A 197 8.32 7.06 -35.42
N GLU A 198 7.65 8.19 -35.52
CA GLU A 198 7.51 8.94 -36.77
C GLU A 198 8.58 10.02 -36.83
N TYR A 199 9.29 10.08 -37.94
CA TYR A 199 10.27 11.12 -38.23
C TYR A 199 9.66 12.12 -39.20
N ASP A 200 9.53 13.39 -38.80
CA ASP A 200 9.12 14.48 -39.65
C ASP A 200 10.37 15.24 -40.17
N PRO A 201 10.73 15.09 -41.47
CA PRO A 201 11.93 15.71 -42.02
C PRO A 201 11.87 17.24 -42.08
N VAL A 202 10.74 17.87 -41.81
CA VAL A 202 10.56 19.35 -41.87
C VAL A 202 11.31 20.08 -40.76
N TRP A 203 11.80 19.41 -39.73
CA TRP A 203 12.42 20.00 -38.54
C TRP A 203 13.95 20.04 -38.52
N ILE A 204 14.63 19.89 -39.68
CA ILE A 204 16.06 20.21 -39.73
C ILE A 204 16.20 21.69 -39.97
N PRO A 205 16.65 22.55 -39.04
CA PRO A 205 16.98 23.90 -39.33
C PRO A 205 18.18 23.88 -40.28
N THR A 206 17.95 24.23 -41.52
CA THR A 206 19.02 24.54 -42.44
C THR A 206 19.78 25.73 -41.88
N SER A 207 20.99 25.49 -41.39
CA SER A 207 21.99 26.49 -40.99
C SER A 207 22.38 27.39 -42.12
#